data_c10e0dc70124603bcfae932e2b5dd3ff
#
_entry.id   c10e0dc70124603bcfae932e2b5dd3ff
#
_cell.length_a   1.000
_cell.length_b   1.000
_cell.length_c   1.000
_cell.angle_alpha   90.00
_cell.angle_beta   90.00
_cell.angle_gamma   90.00
#
_symmetry.space_group_name_H-M   'P 1'
#
loop_
_entity.id
_entity.type
_entity.pdbx_description
1 polymer ?
#
loop_
_entity_poly.entity_id
_entity_poly.type
_entity_poly.pdbx_seq_one_letter_code
_entity_poly.pdbx_strand_id
1 'polypeptide(L)'
;AEKPKMTRTKQFSTEEEYLQTFAHKYEIVDKILEYRGVKKLLSTYVEALPLLVNPATGKIHTSFNQAVTATGRLSSTNPNLQNIPVRDELGRRIRKAFIPSDDEHLLLSADYSQVELRLMAHLSGDESLIAAFEHGEDVHAATAARLFGKEVAEVDSDERRKAKTANFGIIYGISAFGLSQRLDIPRKEAKEIIEGYFASYPKVKEYMDRVVEEAKRDGYVSTIFGRRRYLNDIASRNAVARGLAERNAVNAPIQGSAADIMKIAMIRVSRRFREEGIRSKVILQVHDELVVDMLRSEQERVIAIVTEAMESAAALRVRLVVDCGVGD
;
A
#
# COMPACT_ATOMS: atom_id res chain seq x y z
N ALA A 1 35.34 -14.90 -1.98
CA ALA A 1 34.04 -15.53 -2.18
C ALA A 1 33.20 -15.23 -0.94
N GLU A 2 32.04 -14.59 -1.11
CA GLU A 2 31.08 -14.34 -0.02
C GLU A 2 30.60 -15.69 0.55
N LYS A 3 30.59 -15.81 1.89
CA LYS A 3 30.06 -17.03 2.51
C LYS A 3 28.58 -17.11 2.21
N PRO A 4 28.07 -18.27 1.72
CA PRO A 4 26.66 -18.42 1.42
C PRO A 4 25.81 -18.26 2.68
N LYS A 5 24.65 -17.58 2.55
CA LYS A 5 23.68 -17.44 3.64
C LYS A 5 23.12 -18.82 4.01
N MET A 6 23.16 -19.15 5.28
CA MET A 6 22.65 -20.42 5.80
C MET A 6 21.31 -20.21 6.48
N THR A 7 20.40 -21.17 6.35
CA THR A 7 19.16 -21.24 7.10
C THR A 7 19.41 -21.64 8.56
N ARG A 8 18.40 -21.53 9.41
CA ARG A 8 18.44 -21.97 10.81
C ARG A 8 18.77 -23.47 10.95
N THR A 9 18.45 -24.28 9.93
CA THR A 9 18.72 -25.71 9.85
C THR A 9 20.07 -26.04 9.18
N LYS A 10 20.95 -25.05 9.02
CA LYS A 10 22.29 -25.19 8.39
C LYS A 10 22.24 -25.62 6.90
N GLN A 11 21.16 -25.35 6.22
CA GLN A 11 21.05 -25.51 4.75
C GLN A 11 21.35 -24.18 4.07
N PHE A 12 21.75 -24.19 2.81
CA PHE A 12 21.91 -22.97 2.03
C PHE A 12 20.56 -22.27 1.85
N SER A 13 20.52 -20.98 2.09
CA SER A 13 19.29 -20.20 1.88
C SER A 13 18.98 -20.13 0.39
N THR A 14 17.73 -20.45 0.07
CA THR A 14 17.17 -20.27 -1.27
C THR A 14 16.01 -19.25 -1.25
N GLU A 15 15.98 -18.39 -0.22
CA GLU A 15 15.01 -17.29 -0.14
C GLU A 15 15.13 -16.39 -1.37
N GLU A 16 14.01 -15.91 -1.87
CA GLU A 16 13.94 -15.11 -3.10
C GLU A 16 14.84 -13.89 -3.04
N GLU A 17 14.79 -13.12 -1.94
CA GLU A 17 15.63 -11.95 -1.73
C GLU A 17 17.13 -12.28 -1.81
N TYR A 18 17.54 -13.43 -1.26
CA TYR A 18 18.93 -13.87 -1.34
C TYR A 18 19.30 -14.33 -2.74
N LEU A 19 18.44 -15.07 -3.44
CA LEU A 19 18.69 -15.50 -4.83
C LEU A 19 18.75 -14.30 -5.78
N GLN A 20 17.94 -13.26 -5.56
CA GLN A 20 17.99 -12.04 -6.38
C GLN A 20 19.36 -11.35 -6.36
N THR A 21 20.14 -11.49 -5.29
CA THR A 21 21.53 -10.95 -5.27
C THR A 21 22.45 -11.63 -6.28
N PHE A 22 22.07 -12.79 -6.79
CA PHE A 22 22.78 -13.56 -7.81
C PHE A 22 22.07 -13.55 -9.18
N ALA A 23 20.93 -12.89 -9.29
CA ALA A 23 20.24 -12.70 -10.56
C ALA A 23 21.18 -12.05 -11.59
N HIS A 24 21.03 -12.44 -12.84
CA HIS A 24 21.90 -12.02 -13.97
C HIS A 24 23.39 -12.40 -13.86
N LYS A 25 23.82 -12.97 -12.72
CA LYS A 25 25.18 -13.52 -12.58
C LYS A 25 25.25 -14.99 -12.96
N TYR A 26 24.16 -15.72 -12.69
CA TYR A 26 24.06 -17.16 -12.96
C TYR A 26 22.71 -17.48 -13.58
N GLU A 27 22.70 -17.96 -14.81
CA GLU A 27 21.46 -18.30 -15.55
C GLU A 27 20.54 -19.23 -14.78
N ILE A 28 21.08 -20.21 -14.03
CA ILE A 28 20.28 -21.12 -13.21
C ILE A 28 19.48 -20.38 -12.15
N VAL A 29 20.00 -19.29 -11.60
CA VAL A 29 19.28 -18.48 -10.58
C VAL A 29 18.11 -17.78 -11.23
N ASP A 30 18.29 -17.18 -12.41
CA ASP A 30 17.23 -16.53 -13.16
C ASP A 30 16.11 -17.53 -13.49
N LYS A 31 16.47 -18.73 -13.93
CA LYS A 31 15.49 -19.82 -14.21
C LYS A 31 14.75 -20.30 -12.97
N ILE A 32 15.40 -20.35 -11.81
CA ILE A 32 14.75 -20.71 -10.54
C ILE A 32 13.76 -19.62 -10.12
N LEU A 33 14.13 -18.35 -10.26
CA LEU A 33 13.25 -17.23 -9.91
C LEU A 33 12.03 -17.18 -10.85
N GLU A 34 12.25 -17.33 -12.16
CA GLU A 34 11.19 -17.43 -13.16
C GLU A 34 10.23 -18.58 -12.86
N TYR A 35 10.77 -19.79 -12.66
CA TYR A 35 9.97 -20.99 -12.32
C TYR A 35 9.12 -20.76 -11.06
N ARG A 36 9.70 -20.21 -10.01
CA ARG A 36 8.97 -19.93 -8.76
C ARG A 36 7.83 -18.94 -8.96
N GLY A 37 8.06 -17.88 -9.73
CA GLY A 37 7.04 -16.91 -10.09
C GLY A 37 5.86 -17.57 -10.80
N VAL A 38 6.15 -18.30 -11.89
CA VAL A 38 5.12 -19.02 -12.67
C VAL A 38 4.40 -20.09 -11.83
N LYS A 39 5.15 -20.89 -11.05
CA LYS A 39 4.56 -21.94 -10.19
C LYS A 39 3.64 -21.35 -9.12
N LYS A 40 4.01 -20.22 -8.55
CA LYS A 40 3.16 -19.50 -7.58
C LYS A 40 1.85 -19.04 -8.22
N LEU A 41 1.90 -18.44 -9.41
CA LEU A 41 0.70 -18.03 -10.15
C LEU A 41 -0.18 -19.24 -10.49
N LEU A 42 0.42 -20.31 -10.98
CA LEU A 42 -0.28 -21.53 -11.33
C LEU A 42 -1.03 -22.12 -10.13
N SER A 43 -0.31 -22.40 -9.04
CA SER A 43 -0.89 -23.06 -7.87
C SER A 43 -1.86 -22.20 -7.08
N THR A 44 -1.60 -20.87 -6.97
CA THR A 44 -2.40 -19.98 -6.13
C THR A 44 -3.68 -19.52 -6.83
N TYR A 45 -3.61 -19.32 -8.15
CA TYR A 45 -4.73 -18.72 -8.91
C TYR A 45 -5.30 -19.68 -9.96
N VAL A 46 -4.49 -20.18 -10.88
CA VAL A 46 -5.00 -20.93 -12.03
C VAL A 46 -5.60 -22.28 -11.62
N GLU A 47 -4.93 -23.01 -10.74
CA GLU A 47 -5.41 -24.33 -10.25
C GLU A 47 -6.42 -24.18 -9.10
N ALA A 48 -6.19 -23.23 -8.18
CA ALA A 48 -6.98 -23.12 -6.96
C ALA A 48 -8.33 -22.40 -7.13
N LEU A 49 -8.37 -21.28 -7.87
CA LEU A 49 -9.58 -20.46 -7.95
C LEU A 49 -10.78 -21.18 -8.59
N PRO A 50 -10.63 -21.95 -9.69
CA PRO A 50 -11.76 -22.68 -10.27
C PRO A 50 -12.41 -23.67 -9.30
N LEU A 51 -11.64 -24.25 -8.38
CA LEU A 51 -12.14 -25.19 -7.37
C LEU A 51 -12.96 -24.52 -6.26
N LEU A 52 -12.86 -23.19 -6.14
CA LEU A 52 -13.56 -22.38 -5.13
C LEU A 52 -14.85 -21.74 -5.67
N VAL A 53 -15.20 -21.99 -6.92
CA VAL A 53 -16.46 -21.52 -7.48
C VAL A 53 -17.62 -22.21 -6.76
N ASN A 54 -18.49 -21.42 -6.14
CA ASN A 54 -19.69 -21.91 -5.50
C ASN A 54 -20.71 -22.34 -6.58
N PRO A 55 -21.13 -23.61 -6.63
CA PRO A 55 -22.02 -24.11 -7.67
C PRO A 55 -23.43 -23.48 -7.65
N ALA A 56 -23.86 -22.95 -6.52
CA ALA A 56 -25.16 -22.28 -6.40
C ALA A 56 -25.16 -20.85 -6.95
N THR A 57 -24.02 -20.18 -6.94
CA THR A 57 -23.91 -18.77 -7.36
C THR A 57 -23.09 -18.57 -8.63
N GLY A 58 -22.30 -19.58 -9.03
CA GLY A 58 -21.32 -19.45 -10.11
C GLY A 58 -20.16 -18.49 -9.80
N LYS A 59 -20.00 -18.06 -8.55
CA LYS A 59 -19.05 -17.05 -8.11
C LYS A 59 -18.07 -17.58 -7.06
N ILE A 60 -16.94 -16.89 -6.93
CA ILE A 60 -15.98 -17.11 -5.84
C ILE A 60 -16.29 -16.11 -4.73
N HIS A 61 -16.41 -16.60 -3.51
CA HIS A 61 -16.69 -15.79 -2.32
C HIS A 61 -15.53 -15.85 -1.35
N THR A 62 -14.86 -14.70 -1.14
CA THR A 62 -13.84 -14.57 -0.10
C THR A 62 -14.47 -14.29 1.26
N SER A 63 -13.70 -14.54 2.33
CA SER A 63 -14.02 -14.09 3.68
C SER A 63 -13.14 -12.93 4.07
N PHE A 64 -13.75 -11.80 4.46
CA PHE A 64 -13.04 -10.65 5.00
C PHE A 64 -12.98 -10.71 6.53
N ASN A 65 -11.75 -10.67 7.08
CA ASN A 65 -11.52 -10.70 8.52
C ASN A 65 -11.22 -9.29 9.02
N GLN A 66 -11.92 -8.85 10.07
CA GLN A 66 -11.81 -7.50 10.62
C GLN A 66 -10.80 -7.35 11.74
N ALA A 67 -10.38 -8.43 12.40
CA ALA A 67 -9.60 -8.42 13.62
C ALA A 67 -8.26 -9.17 13.54
N VAL A 68 -7.78 -9.46 12.34
CA VAL A 68 -6.53 -10.24 12.14
C VAL A 68 -5.30 -9.35 12.03
N THR A 69 -5.41 -8.21 11.33
CA THR A 69 -4.26 -7.35 11.08
C THR A 69 -4.00 -6.40 12.24
N ALA A 70 -2.73 -6.20 12.60
CA ALA A 70 -2.35 -5.27 13.66
C ALA A 70 -2.59 -3.80 13.31
N THR A 71 -2.76 -3.47 12.03
CA THR A 71 -3.05 -2.11 11.54
C THR A 71 -4.54 -1.79 11.49
N GLY A 72 -5.41 -2.80 11.66
CA GLY A 72 -6.85 -2.66 11.49
C GLY A 72 -7.34 -2.74 10.04
N ARG A 73 -6.44 -2.99 9.07
CA ARG A 73 -6.85 -3.34 7.70
C ARG A 73 -7.66 -4.62 7.70
N LEU A 74 -8.55 -4.78 6.72
CA LEU A 74 -9.17 -6.07 6.44
C LEU A 74 -8.12 -7.04 5.89
N SER A 75 -8.28 -8.32 6.15
CA SER A 75 -7.59 -9.39 5.42
C SER A 75 -8.61 -10.26 4.70
N SER A 76 -8.22 -10.80 3.55
CA SER A 76 -9.06 -11.64 2.71
C SER A 76 -8.50 -13.08 2.73
N THR A 77 -9.39 -14.06 2.94
CA THR A 77 -9.01 -15.48 3.01
C THR A 77 -10.04 -16.36 2.33
N ASN A 78 -9.61 -17.52 1.82
CA ASN A 78 -10.43 -18.57 1.22
C ASN A 78 -11.32 -18.09 0.04
N PRO A 79 -10.71 -17.51 -1.02
CA PRO A 79 -9.30 -17.20 -1.26
C PRO A 79 -8.89 -15.81 -0.83
N ASN A 80 -7.58 -15.51 -0.80
CA ASN A 80 -7.11 -14.14 -0.64
C ASN A 80 -7.21 -13.40 -1.98
N LEU A 81 -8.23 -12.54 -2.12
CA LEU A 81 -8.46 -11.71 -3.32
C LEU A 81 -7.81 -10.32 -3.24
N GLN A 82 -7.13 -9.99 -2.13
CA GLN A 82 -6.41 -8.72 -2.00
C GLN A 82 -5.00 -8.76 -2.62
N ASN A 83 -4.50 -9.94 -3.00
CA ASN A 83 -3.15 -10.14 -3.51
C ASN A 83 -3.12 -10.62 -4.97
N ILE A 84 -4.18 -10.36 -5.75
CA ILE A 84 -4.18 -10.69 -7.18
C ILE A 84 -3.07 -9.90 -7.86
N PRO A 85 -2.14 -10.55 -8.58
CA PRO A 85 -0.96 -9.89 -9.12
C PRO A 85 -1.32 -8.88 -10.22
N VAL A 86 -0.60 -7.74 -10.23
CA VAL A 86 -0.83 -6.62 -11.16
C VAL A 86 0.42 -6.19 -11.92
N ARG A 87 1.61 -6.60 -11.47
CA ARG A 87 2.87 -6.01 -11.93
C ARG A 87 3.39 -6.63 -13.23
N ASP A 88 3.26 -7.94 -13.37
CA ASP A 88 3.72 -8.67 -14.54
C ASP A 88 2.59 -8.98 -15.51
N GLU A 89 2.94 -9.39 -16.72
CA GLU A 89 1.97 -9.67 -17.79
C GLU A 89 1.07 -10.87 -17.45
N LEU A 90 1.64 -11.94 -16.90
CA LEU A 90 0.87 -13.13 -16.52
C LEU A 90 -0.13 -12.81 -15.41
N GLY A 91 0.29 -12.02 -14.41
CA GLY A 91 -0.61 -11.55 -13.36
C GLY A 91 -1.75 -10.71 -13.89
N ARG A 92 -1.49 -9.79 -14.83
CA ARG A 92 -2.54 -9.02 -15.49
C ARG A 92 -3.52 -9.90 -16.26
N ARG A 93 -3.05 -10.99 -16.88
CA ARG A 93 -3.93 -11.96 -17.55
C ARG A 93 -4.84 -12.69 -16.57
N ILE A 94 -4.36 -13.02 -15.36
CA ILE A 94 -5.20 -13.60 -14.30
C ILE A 94 -6.31 -12.64 -13.89
N ARG A 95 -6.03 -11.33 -13.80
CA ARG A 95 -7.05 -10.32 -13.47
C ARG A 95 -8.19 -10.26 -14.48
N LYS A 96 -7.94 -10.56 -15.77
CA LYS A 96 -8.99 -10.61 -16.79
C LYS A 96 -10.02 -11.72 -16.59
N ALA A 97 -9.77 -12.67 -15.67
CA ALA A 97 -10.74 -13.68 -15.29
C ALA A 97 -11.78 -13.17 -14.27
N PHE A 98 -11.55 -12.00 -13.69
CA PHE A 98 -12.50 -11.35 -12.79
C PHE A 98 -13.37 -10.41 -13.63
N ILE A 99 -14.60 -10.80 -13.82
CA ILE A 99 -15.57 -10.14 -14.70
C ILE A 99 -16.78 -9.68 -13.90
N PRO A 100 -17.58 -8.73 -14.42
CA PRO A 100 -18.88 -8.36 -13.85
C PRO A 100 -19.83 -9.56 -13.77
N SER A 101 -20.92 -9.39 -13.03
CA SER A 101 -21.93 -10.45 -12.82
C SER A 101 -22.59 -10.92 -14.11
N ASP A 102 -22.83 -10.02 -15.05
CA ASP A 102 -23.46 -10.23 -16.35
C ASP A 102 -23.25 -9.01 -17.26
N ASP A 103 -23.83 -9.02 -18.46
CA ASP A 103 -23.69 -7.94 -19.47
C ASP A 103 -24.32 -6.59 -19.04
N GLU A 104 -25.22 -6.60 -18.06
CA GLU A 104 -25.83 -5.40 -17.48
C GLU A 104 -24.94 -4.72 -16.43
N HIS A 105 -23.84 -5.38 -16.02
CA HIS A 105 -22.93 -4.87 -15.01
C HIS A 105 -21.59 -4.45 -15.59
N LEU A 106 -20.88 -3.63 -14.82
CA LEU A 106 -19.48 -3.20 -14.99
C LEU A 106 -18.76 -3.33 -13.66
N LEU A 107 -17.45 -3.47 -13.67
CA LEU A 107 -16.64 -3.30 -12.48
C LEU A 107 -16.22 -1.85 -12.33
N LEU A 108 -16.56 -1.22 -11.20
CA LEU A 108 -16.02 0.06 -10.77
C LEU A 108 -14.91 -0.20 -9.75
N SER A 109 -13.70 0.28 -10.03
CA SER A 109 -12.60 0.42 -9.09
C SER A 109 -12.54 1.87 -8.61
N ALA A 110 -12.63 2.09 -7.31
CA ALA A 110 -12.50 3.40 -6.68
C ALA A 110 -11.36 3.34 -5.65
N ASP A 111 -10.23 3.97 -5.95
CA ASP A 111 -8.99 3.89 -5.17
C ASP A 111 -8.60 5.25 -4.60
N TYR A 112 -8.18 5.28 -3.33
CA TYR A 112 -7.64 6.49 -2.73
C TYR A 112 -6.29 6.86 -3.35
N SER A 113 -6.20 8.06 -3.90
CA SER A 113 -4.95 8.61 -4.41
C SER A 113 -4.00 8.96 -3.26
N GLN A 114 -2.95 8.17 -3.11
CA GLN A 114 -1.83 8.42 -2.17
C GLN A 114 -2.26 8.71 -0.72
N VAL A 115 -3.24 7.98 -0.20
CA VAL A 115 -3.83 8.24 1.13
C VAL A 115 -2.79 8.26 2.26
N GLU A 116 -1.78 7.40 2.23
CA GLU A 116 -0.76 7.34 3.27
C GLU A 116 0.16 8.58 3.26
N LEU A 117 0.48 9.11 2.07
CA LEU A 117 1.24 10.37 1.96
C LEU A 117 0.40 11.59 2.39
N ARG A 118 -0.90 11.59 2.09
CA ARG A 118 -1.84 12.62 2.57
C ARG A 118 -1.99 12.58 4.09
N LEU A 119 -2.00 11.38 4.67
CA LEU A 119 -1.99 11.20 6.11
C LEU A 119 -0.67 11.65 6.73
N MET A 120 0.48 11.40 6.10
CA MET A 120 1.76 11.93 6.55
C MET A 120 1.75 13.47 6.54
N ALA A 121 1.25 14.10 5.48
CA ALA A 121 1.10 15.56 5.41
C ALA A 121 0.20 16.09 6.54
N HIS A 122 -0.92 15.42 6.80
CA HIS A 122 -1.85 15.78 7.88
C HIS A 122 -1.22 15.66 9.27
N LEU A 123 -0.57 14.53 9.56
CA LEU A 123 -0.01 14.20 10.88
C LEU A 123 1.26 15.02 11.20
N SER A 124 2.12 15.23 10.21
CA SER A 124 3.33 16.03 10.37
C SER A 124 3.02 17.54 10.38
N GLY A 125 2.01 17.97 9.65
CA GLY A 125 1.73 19.39 9.41
C GLY A 125 2.82 20.08 8.59
N ASP A 126 3.56 19.32 7.76
CA ASP A 126 4.60 19.88 6.90
C ASP A 126 3.98 20.71 5.78
N GLU A 127 4.25 22.01 5.81
CA GLU A 127 3.63 22.99 4.91
C GLU A 127 4.00 22.75 3.45
N SER A 128 5.24 22.33 3.20
CA SER A 128 5.70 22.02 1.85
C SER A 128 5.02 20.78 1.26
N LEU A 129 4.80 19.77 2.09
CA LEU A 129 4.11 18.56 1.66
C LEU A 129 2.60 18.81 1.49
N ILE A 130 2.00 19.62 2.36
CA ILE A 130 0.60 20.05 2.25
C ILE A 130 0.40 20.84 0.95
N ALA A 131 1.24 21.86 0.71
CA ALA A 131 1.15 22.71 -0.48
C ALA A 131 1.25 21.91 -1.79
N ALA A 132 2.13 20.91 -1.87
CA ALA A 132 2.23 20.03 -3.05
C ALA A 132 0.89 19.33 -3.36
N PHE A 133 0.18 18.88 -2.34
CA PHE A 133 -1.15 18.27 -2.51
C PHE A 133 -2.24 19.29 -2.86
N GLU A 134 -2.22 20.50 -2.26
CA GLU A 134 -3.22 21.54 -2.49
C GLU A 134 -3.15 22.10 -3.92
N HIS A 135 -1.94 22.23 -4.46
CA HIS A 135 -1.73 22.67 -5.84
C HIS A 135 -1.97 21.57 -6.88
N GLY A 136 -2.32 20.35 -6.46
CA GLY A 136 -2.53 19.22 -7.38
C GLY A 136 -1.25 18.76 -8.09
N GLU A 137 -0.09 19.06 -7.52
CA GLU A 137 1.21 18.67 -8.07
C GLU A 137 1.41 17.14 -7.93
N ASP A 138 2.18 16.57 -8.86
CA ASP A 138 2.73 15.24 -8.67
C ASP A 138 3.73 15.27 -7.50
N VAL A 139 3.29 14.80 -6.33
CA VAL A 139 4.10 14.85 -5.10
C VAL A 139 5.45 14.11 -5.25
N HIS A 140 5.53 13.13 -6.15
CA HIS A 140 6.79 12.43 -6.42
C HIS A 140 7.72 13.28 -7.28
N ALA A 141 7.18 14.00 -8.26
CA ALA A 141 7.93 14.95 -9.06
C ALA A 141 8.35 16.16 -8.22
N ALA A 142 7.47 16.70 -7.38
CA ALA A 142 7.78 17.79 -6.45
C ALA A 142 8.90 17.38 -5.46
N THR A 143 8.84 16.17 -4.94
CA THR A 143 9.91 15.62 -4.07
C THR A 143 11.22 15.48 -4.84
N ALA A 144 11.19 14.95 -6.07
CA ALA A 144 12.39 14.80 -6.92
C ALA A 144 13.03 16.16 -7.22
N ALA A 145 12.22 17.17 -7.61
CA ALA A 145 12.67 18.54 -7.86
C ALA A 145 13.48 19.09 -6.68
N ARG A 146 12.97 18.90 -5.46
CA ARG A 146 13.64 19.33 -4.22
C ARG A 146 14.91 18.53 -3.92
N LEU A 147 14.86 17.19 -4.10
CA LEU A 147 16.00 16.32 -3.84
C LEU A 147 17.18 16.58 -4.78
N PHE A 148 16.89 16.89 -6.04
CA PHE A 148 17.89 17.05 -7.08
C PHE A 148 18.16 18.50 -7.45
N GLY A 149 17.48 19.47 -6.79
CA GLY A 149 17.68 20.91 -7.00
C GLY A 149 17.28 21.38 -8.39
N LYS A 150 16.15 20.89 -8.92
CA LYS A 150 15.62 21.18 -10.25
C LYS A 150 14.21 21.78 -10.18
N GLU A 151 13.75 22.33 -11.29
CA GLU A 151 12.34 22.65 -11.47
C GLU A 151 11.54 21.35 -11.72
N VAL A 152 10.26 21.31 -11.34
CA VAL A 152 9.40 20.10 -11.48
C VAL A 152 9.33 19.63 -12.93
N ALA A 153 9.31 20.56 -13.90
CA ALA A 153 9.28 20.25 -15.33
C ALA A 153 10.56 19.62 -15.87
N GLU A 154 11.67 19.71 -15.15
CA GLU A 154 12.98 19.17 -15.52
C GLU A 154 13.25 17.80 -14.90
N VAL A 155 12.35 17.31 -14.05
CA VAL A 155 12.46 16.00 -13.38
C VAL A 155 12.27 14.88 -14.39
N ASP A 156 13.27 14.03 -14.52
CA ASP A 156 13.17 12.86 -15.38
C ASP A 156 12.44 11.68 -14.69
N SER A 157 12.17 10.64 -15.48
CA SER A 157 11.43 9.47 -15.01
C SER A 157 12.17 8.66 -13.94
N ASP A 158 13.51 8.63 -13.98
CA ASP A 158 14.33 7.92 -12.99
C ASP A 158 14.40 8.68 -11.66
N GLU A 159 14.57 9.98 -11.71
CA GLU A 159 14.52 10.86 -10.52
C GLU A 159 13.15 10.80 -9.84
N ARG A 160 12.07 10.84 -10.62
CA ARG A 160 10.71 10.66 -10.11
C ARG A 160 10.51 9.27 -9.47
N ARG A 161 11.05 8.20 -10.09
CA ARG A 161 11.03 6.84 -9.55
C ARG A 161 11.80 6.74 -8.23
N LYS A 162 12.99 7.34 -8.15
CA LYS A 162 13.81 7.42 -6.93
C LYS A 162 13.04 8.15 -5.82
N ALA A 163 12.47 9.30 -6.11
CA ALA A 163 11.66 10.08 -5.17
C ALA A 163 10.40 9.30 -4.72
N LYS A 164 9.70 8.62 -5.62
CA LYS A 164 8.57 7.76 -5.27
C LYS A 164 8.97 6.65 -4.29
N THR A 165 10.10 6.02 -4.54
CA THR A 165 10.62 4.96 -3.66
C THR A 165 11.04 5.52 -2.30
N ALA A 166 11.63 6.73 -2.27
CA ALA A 166 11.97 7.43 -1.03
C ALA A 166 10.73 7.84 -0.26
N ASN A 167 9.73 8.46 -0.90
CA ASN A 167 8.49 8.90 -0.28
C ASN A 167 7.80 7.76 0.50
N PHE A 168 7.59 6.62 -0.15
CA PHE A 168 7.00 5.46 0.52
C PHE A 168 7.97 4.77 1.49
N GLY A 169 9.24 4.62 1.08
CA GLY A 169 10.24 3.95 1.91
C GLY A 169 10.46 4.65 3.25
N ILE A 170 10.52 5.97 3.26
CA ILE A 170 10.75 6.78 4.47
C ILE A 170 9.56 6.66 5.44
N ILE A 171 8.33 6.72 4.95
CA ILE A 171 7.12 6.48 5.77
C ILE A 171 7.20 5.11 6.47
N TYR A 172 7.76 4.10 5.79
CA TYR A 172 7.94 2.76 6.35
C TYR A 172 9.25 2.58 7.12
N GLY A 173 10.00 3.66 7.37
CA GLY A 173 11.24 3.63 8.13
C GLY A 173 12.38 2.91 7.43
N ILE A 174 12.49 3.08 6.10
CA ILE A 174 13.58 2.47 5.30
C ILE A 174 14.92 3.02 5.75
N SER A 175 15.91 2.14 5.89
CA SER A 175 17.30 2.54 6.11
C SER A 175 18.01 2.89 4.80
N ALA A 176 19.14 3.60 4.87
CA ALA A 176 19.99 3.88 3.71
C ALA A 176 20.42 2.59 2.99
N PHE A 177 20.64 1.50 3.74
CA PHE A 177 20.91 0.18 3.15
C PHE A 177 19.69 -0.36 2.40
N GLY A 178 18.50 -0.31 3.00
CA GLY A 178 17.28 -0.79 2.35
C GLY A 178 16.92 0.02 1.10
N LEU A 179 17.12 1.34 1.13
CA LEU A 179 16.89 2.21 -0.04
C LEU A 179 17.90 1.95 -1.15
N SER A 180 19.20 1.78 -0.80
CA SER A 180 20.26 1.41 -1.72
C SER A 180 19.94 0.13 -2.49
N GLN A 181 19.47 -0.91 -1.79
CA GLN A 181 19.06 -2.18 -2.41
C GLN A 181 17.85 -2.04 -3.34
N ARG A 182 16.85 -1.23 -2.95
CA ARG A 182 15.63 -1.06 -3.76
C ARG A 182 15.86 -0.25 -5.03
N LEU A 183 16.78 0.69 -4.99
CA LEU A 183 17.08 1.60 -6.11
C LEU A 183 18.27 1.14 -6.96
N ASP A 184 19.01 0.13 -6.48
CA ASP A 184 20.28 -0.32 -7.07
C ASP A 184 21.29 0.84 -7.19
N ILE A 185 21.45 1.61 -6.11
CA ILE A 185 22.35 2.75 -6.00
C ILE A 185 23.35 2.58 -4.87
N PRO A 186 24.49 3.29 -4.87
CA PRO A 186 25.43 3.29 -3.76
C PRO A 186 24.75 3.72 -2.44
N ARG A 187 25.15 3.10 -1.31
CA ARG A 187 24.60 3.42 0.02
C ARG A 187 24.80 4.90 0.39
N LYS A 188 25.85 5.53 -0.11
CA LYS A 188 26.12 6.97 0.08
C LYS A 188 25.01 7.81 -0.55
N GLU A 189 24.68 7.54 -1.83
CA GLU A 189 23.60 8.21 -2.55
C GLU A 189 22.24 7.99 -1.86
N ALA A 190 21.94 6.76 -1.44
CA ALA A 190 20.73 6.47 -0.71
C ALA A 190 20.63 7.27 0.62
N LYS A 191 21.75 7.48 1.30
CA LYS A 191 21.81 8.31 2.51
C LYS A 191 21.54 9.78 2.18
N GLU A 192 22.16 10.30 1.13
CA GLU A 192 21.96 11.68 0.65
C GLU A 192 20.49 11.93 0.26
N ILE A 193 19.83 10.96 -0.40
CA ILE A 193 18.39 11.03 -0.71
C ILE A 193 17.55 11.14 0.57
N ILE A 194 17.82 10.31 1.59
CA ILE A 194 17.07 10.35 2.86
C ILE A 194 17.31 11.68 3.60
N GLU A 195 18.55 12.14 3.66
CA GLU A 195 18.89 13.43 4.30
C GLU A 195 18.26 14.62 3.56
N GLY A 196 18.32 14.63 2.22
CA GLY A 196 17.66 15.61 1.38
C GLY A 196 16.15 15.61 1.53
N TYR A 197 15.53 14.44 1.68
CA TYR A 197 14.09 14.32 1.95
C TYR A 197 13.72 15.00 3.27
N PHE A 198 14.42 14.74 4.35
CA PHE A 198 14.15 15.37 5.64
C PHE A 198 14.53 16.86 5.67
N ALA A 199 15.51 17.29 4.88
CA ALA A 199 15.79 18.72 4.71
C ALA A 199 14.65 19.42 3.95
N SER A 200 14.02 18.75 2.99
CA SER A 200 12.88 19.26 2.21
C SER A 200 11.56 19.24 2.99
N TYR A 201 11.42 18.29 3.92
CA TYR A 201 10.22 18.09 4.73
C TYR A 201 10.58 17.95 6.23
N PRO A 202 11.06 19.01 6.89
CA PRO A 202 11.59 18.93 8.25
C PRO A 202 10.54 18.50 9.28
N LYS A 203 9.28 18.94 9.12
CA LYS A 203 8.19 18.55 10.04
C LYS A 203 7.82 17.07 9.94
N VAL A 204 8.12 16.41 8.81
CA VAL A 204 7.98 14.96 8.70
C VAL A 204 8.98 14.28 9.65
N LYS A 205 10.24 14.72 9.66
CA LYS A 205 11.26 14.19 10.58
C LYS A 205 10.88 14.41 12.03
N GLU A 206 10.47 15.64 12.38
CA GLU A 206 10.01 15.98 13.73
C GLU A 206 8.83 15.11 14.18
N TYR A 207 7.86 14.87 13.29
CA TYR A 207 6.74 13.98 13.57
C TYR A 207 7.20 12.55 13.84
N MET A 208 8.09 12.00 13.01
CA MET A 208 8.59 10.63 13.16
C MET A 208 9.34 10.45 14.48
N ASP A 209 10.20 11.40 14.83
CA ASP A 209 10.95 11.37 16.10
C ASP A 209 9.99 11.48 17.30
N ARG A 210 9.06 12.42 17.26
CA ARG A 210 8.06 12.63 18.32
C ARG A 210 7.19 11.39 18.56
N VAL A 211 6.68 10.77 17.50
CA VAL A 211 5.81 9.59 17.67
C VAL A 211 6.55 8.39 18.25
N VAL A 212 7.85 8.25 17.97
CA VAL A 212 8.68 7.21 18.58
C VAL A 212 8.89 7.49 20.07
N GLU A 213 9.18 8.73 20.47
CA GLU A 213 9.34 9.10 21.88
C GLU A 213 8.02 8.98 22.66
N GLU A 214 6.91 9.38 22.08
CA GLU A 214 5.57 9.15 22.64
C GLU A 214 5.28 7.66 22.83
N ALA A 215 5.61 6.84 21.84
CA ALA A 215 5.45 5.38 21.92
C ALA A 215 6.31 4.75 23.03
N LYS A 216 7.54 5.24 23.24
CA LYS A 216 8.40 4.79 24.34
C LYS A 216 7.81 5.14 25.70
N ARG A 217 7.21 6.30 25.85
CA ARG A 217 6.56 6.76 27.09
C ARG A 217 5.26 6.00 27.37
N ASP A 218 4.41 5.86 26.37
CA ASP A 218 3.02 5.41 26.52
C ASP A 218 2.83 3.91 26.23
N GLY A 219 3.78 3.27 25.56
CA GLY A 219 3.73 1.85 25.17
C GLY A 219 2.81 1.55 23.98
N TYR A 220 2.22 2.57 23.37
CA TYR A 220 1.34 2.44 22.19
C TYR A 220 1.39 3.69 21.32
N VAL A 221 0.84 3.56 20.10
CA VAL A 221 0.51 4.67 19.20
C VAL A 221 -0.96 4.60 18.82
N SER A 222 -1.52 5.70 18.30
CA SER A 222 -2.93 5.79 17.95
C SER A 222 -3.16 6.30 16.53
N THR A 223 -4.26 5.85 15.90
CA THR A 223 -4.79 6.45 14.68
C THR A 223 -5.41 7.82 14.97
N ILE A 224 -5.72 8.58 13.92
CA ILE A 224 -6.47 9.86 14.04
C ILE A 224 -7.86 9.69 14.67
N PHE A 225 -8.40 8.47 14.70
CA PHE A 225 -9.67 8.12 15.34
C PHE A 225 -9.49 7.49 16.73
N GLY A 226 -8.27 7.48 17.27
CA GLY A 226 -7.99 7.01 18.63
C GLY A 226 -7.84 5.49 18.79
N ARG A 227 -7.85 4.71 17.71
CA ARG A 227 -7.59 3.27 17.80
C ARG A 227 -6.11 3.03 18.10
N ARG A 228 -5.83 2.29 19.18
CA ARG A 228 -4.49 2.06 19.68
C ARG A 228 -3.82 0.81 19.10
N ARG A 229 -2.51 0.90 18.89
CA ARG A 229 -1.62 -0.23 18.66
C ARG A 229 -0.54 -0.27 19.74
N TYR A 230 -0.56 -1.31 20.56
CA TYR A 230 0.45 -1.53 21.59
C TYR A 230 1.76 -2.02 20.97
N LEU A 231 2.89 -1.56 21.51
CA LEU A 231 4.24 -1.80 21.01
C LEU A 231 5.11 -2.37 22.12
N ASN A 232 4.88 -3.64 22.48
CA ASN A 232 5.51 -4.29 23.63
C ASN A 232 7.05 -4.28 23.57
N ASP A 233 7.62 -4.28 22.36
CA ASP A 233 9.08 -4.31 22.15
C ASP A 233 9.72 -2.92 22.03
N ILE A 234 8.99 -1.82 22.23
CA ILE A 234 9.50 -0.45 22.01
C ILE A 234 10.67 -0.11 22.97
N ALA A 235 10.69 -0.69 24.15
CA ALA A 235 11.77 -0.56 25.13
C ALA A 235 12.69 -1.81 25.20
N SER A 236 12.64 -2.71 24.23
CA SER A 236 13.42 -3.94 24.21
C SER A 236 14.93 -3.66 24.20
N ARG A 237 15.70 -4.43 24.98
CA ARG A 237 17.18 -4.42 24.94
C ARG A 237 17.71 -5.00 23.62
N ASN A 238 16.92 -5.85 22.94
CA ASN A 238 17.28 -6.37 21.63
C ASN A 238 17.08 -5.25 20.58
N ALA A 239 18.18 -4.78 19.99
CA ALA A 239 18.18 -3.69 19.02
C ALA A 239 17.32 -3.99 17.77
N VAL A 240 17.23 -5.27 17.36
CA VAL A 240 16.43 -5.68 16.18
C VAL A 240 14.93 -5.57 16.51
N ALA A 241 14.51 -6.10 17.67
CA ALA A 241 13.12 -6.02 18.12
C ALA A 241 12.70 -4.56 18.36
N ARG A 242 13.55 -3.78 19.05
CA ARG A 242 13.31 -2.35 19.27
C ARG A 242 13.20 -1.57 17.96
N GLY A 243 14.12 -1.77 17.02
CA GLY A 243 14.08 -1.09 15.72
C GLY A 243 12.85 -1.45 14.90
N LEU A 244 12.32 -2.68 15.01
CA LEU A 244 11.05 -3.06 14.41
C LEU A 244 9.88 -2.34 15.08
N ALA A 245 9.88 -2.25 16.41
CA ALA A 245 8.85 -1.52 17.16
C ALA A 245 8.86 -0.02 16.85
N GLU A 246 10.02 0.61 16.74
CA GLU A 246 10.16 2.03 16.34
C GLU A 246 9.61 2.27 14.92
N ARG A 247 9.90 1.41 13.94
CA ARG A 247 9.27 1.48 12.62
C ARG A 247 7.76 1.30 12.68
N ASN A 248 7.29 0.37 13.50
CA ASN A 248 5.86 0.18 13.72
C ASN A 248 5.20 1.39 14.40
N ALA A 249 5.92 2.13 15.26
CA ALA A 249 5.42 3.36 15.87
C ALA A 249 5.11 4.44 14.83
N VAL A 250 5.96 4.58 13.81
CA VAL A 250 5.73 5.53 12.71
C VAL A 250 4.63 5.05 11.76
N ASN A 251 4.65 3.78 11.38
CA ASN A 251 3.74 3.23 10.37
C ASN A 251 2.29 3.07 10.85
N ALA A 252 2.10 2.66 12.11
CA ALA A 252 0.79 2.27 12.58
C ALA A 252 -0.24 3.41 12.62
N PRO A 253 0.11 4.65 13.00
CA PRO A 253 -0.81 5.78 12.90
C PRO A 253 -1.27 6.04 11.46
N ILE A 254 -0.38 5.92 10.49
CA ILE A 254 -0.64 6.19 9.07
C ILE A 254 -1.50 5.07 8.47
N GLN A 255 -0.99 3.83 8.48
CA GLN A 255 -1.71 2.68 7.93
C GLN A 255 -3.03 2.42 8.65
N GLY A 256 -3.03 2.60 9.97
CA GLY A 256 -4.22 2.43 10.77
C GLY A 256 -5.28 3.49 10.47
N SER A 257 -4.89 4.75 10.32
CA SER A 257 -5.82 5.82 9.94
C SER A 257 -6.38 5.61 8.55
N ALA A 258 -5.56 5.17 7.58
CA ALA A 258 -6.04 4.80 6.24
C ALA A 258 -7.09 3.67 6.31
N ALA A 259 -6.85 2.65 7.14
CA ALA A 259 -7.79 1.55 7.34
C ALA A 259 -9.09 2.01 8.00
N ASP A 260 -9.02 2.92 8.95
CA ASP A 260 -10.20 3.49 9.61
C ASP A 260 -11.02 4.36 8.63
N ILE A 261 -10.34 5.20 7.83
CA ILE A 261 -10.97 6.01 6.77
C ILE A 261 -11.71 5.11 5.77
N MET A 262 -11.07 4.05 5.30
CA MET A 262 -11.67 3.08 4.38
C MET A 262 -12.93 2.44 4.98
N LYS A 263 -12.92 2.03 6.24
CA LYS A 263 -14.08 1.46 6.92
C LYS A 263 -15.22 2.45 7.06
N ILE A 264 -14.93 3.71 7.37
CA ILE A 264 -15.93 4.78 7.42
C ILE A 264 -16.55 4.99 6.03
N ALA A 265 -15.72 5.03 4.99
CA ALA A 265 -16.17 5.13 3.59
C ALA A 265 -17.11 3.99 3.21
N MET A 266 -16.71 2.72 3.50
CA MET A 266 -17.53 1.54 3.24
C MET A 266 -18.91 1.63 3.93
N ILE A 267 -18.96 2.05 5.18
CA ILE A 267 -20.21 2.23 5.94
C ILE A 267 -21.09 3.28 5.27
N ARG A 268 -20.50 4.41 4.84
CA ARG A 268 -21.23 5.49 4.15
C ARG A 268 -21.78 5.05 2.80
N VAL A 269 -20.94 4.38 1.97
CA VAL A 269 -21.38 3.82 0.68
C VAL A 269 -22.54 2.83 0.89
N SER A 270 -22.37 1.87 1.80
CA SER A 270 -23.41 0.87 2.09
C SER A 270 -24.73 1.50 2.58
N ARG A 271 -24.65 2.56 3.39
CA ARG A 271 -25.83 3.30 3.87
C ARG A 271 -26.52 3.99 2.70
N ARG A 272 -25.79 4.76 1.91
CA ARG A 272 -26.35 5.51 0.78
C ARG A 272 -26.93 4.59 -0.29
N PHE A 273 -26.29 3.47 -0.58
CA PHE A 273 -26.85 2.48 -1.52
C PHE A 273 -28.21 1.99 -1.07
N ARG A 274 -28.40 1.74 0.24
CA ARG A 274 -29.71 1.34 0.79
C ARG A 274 -30.73 2.46 0.76
N GLU A 275 -30.36 3.67 1.18
CA GLU A 275 -31.24 4.84 1.24
C GLU A 275 -31.73 5.26 -0.15
N GLU A 276 -30.90 5.12 -1.18
CA GLU A 276 -31.20 5.52 -2.54
C GLU A 276 -31.70 4.37 -3.43
N GLY A 277 -31.87 3.17 -2.86
CA GLY A 277 -32.36 1.99 -3.60
C GLY A 277 -31.41 1.47 -4.67
N ILE A 278 -30.11 1.73 -4.54
CA ILE A 278 -29.05 1.24 -5.46
C ILE A 278 -28.96 -0.28 -5.39
N ARG A 279 -28.99 -0.92 -6.55
CA ARG A 279 -28.88 -2.38 -6.71
C ARG A 279 -27.45 -2.86 -6.92
N SER A 280 -26.55 -2.00 -7.38
CA SER A 280 -25.13 -2.23 -7.47
C SER A 280 -24.54 -2.62 -6.10
N LYS A 281 -23.47 -3.43 -6.08
CA LYS A 281 -22.93 -4.00 -4.85
C LYS A 281 -21.45 -3.78 -4.70
N VAL A 282 -21.01 -3.31 -3.55
CA VAL A 282 -19.59 -3.38 -3.17
C VAL A 282 -19.23 -4.86 -2.96
N ILE A 283 -18.31 -5.38 -3.76
CA ILE A 283 -17.95 -6.80 -3.76
C ILE A 283 -16.59 -7.09 -3.15
N LEU A 284 -15.63 -6.17 -3.28
CA LEU A 284 -14.29 -6.31 -2.72
C LEU A 284 -13.80 -5.01 -2.10
N GLN A 285 -12.97 -5.16 -1.10
CA GLN A 285 -12.10 -4.11 -0.56
C GLN A 285 -10.65 -4.59 -0.70
N VAL A 286 -9.82 -3.85 -1.41
CA VAL A 286 -8.43 -4.21 -1.71
C VAL A 286 -7.52 -3.06 -1.33
N HIS A 287 -6.77 -3.19 -0.22
CA HIS A 287 -5.89 -2.14 0.31
C HIS A 287 -6.61 -0.81 0.51
N ASP A 288 -6.47 0.12 -0.42
CA ASP A 288 -7.06 1.46 -0.39
C ASP A 288 -8.17 1.63 -1.46
N GLU A 289 -8.66 0.51 -2.03
CA GLU A 289 -9.60 0.42 -3.14
C GLU A 289 -10.92 -0.25 -2.71
N LEU A 290 -12.03 0.23 -3.28
CA LEU A 290 -13.32 -0.45 -3.30
C LEU A 290 -13.62 -0.92 -4.72
N VAL A 291 -14.05 -2.17 -4.85
CA VAL A 291 -14.55 -2.72 -6.12
C VAL A 291 -16.07 -2.91 -6.02
N VAL A 292 -16.78 -2.36 -6.99
CA VAL A 292 -18.25 -2.43 -7.07
C VAL A 292 -18.65 -3.17 -8.34
N ASP A 293 -19.50 -4.17 -8.19
CA ASP A 293 -20.25 -4.79 -9.28
C ASP A 293 -21.45 -3.88 -9.57
N MET A 294 -21.30 -3.05 -10.60
CA MET A 294 -22.10 -1.85 -10.84
C MET A 294 -23.04 -2.04 -12.02
N LEU A 295 -24.33 -1.86 -11.84
CA LEU A 295 -25.29 -1.81 -12.95
C LEU A 295 -24.99 -0.64 -13.88
N ARG A 296 -24.96 -0.88 -15.17
CA ARG A 296 -24.75 0.14 -16.22
C ARG A 296 -25.76 1.30 -16.09
N SER A 297 -27.02 0.99 -15.74
CA SER A 297 -28.07 2.00 -15.54
C SER A 297 -27.88 2.88 -14.32
N GLU A 298 -27.03 2.49 -13.36
CA GLU A 298 -26.73 3.22 -12.13
C GLU A 298 -25.36 3.89 -12.13
N GLN A 299 -24.61 3.79 -13.24
CA GLN A 299 -23.18 4.14 -13.30
C GLN A 299 -22.87 5.53 -12.76
N GLU A 300 -23.49 6.58 -13.30
CA GLU A 300 -23.24 7.96 -12.87
C GLU A 300 -23.52 8.15 -11.38
N ARG A 301 -24.64 7.58 -10.92
CA ARG A 301 -25.05 7.72 -9.51
C ARG A 301 -24.14 6.96 -8.56
N VAL A 302 -23.75 5.73 -8.90
CA VAL A 302 -22.84 4.90 -8.10
C VAL A 302 -21.46 5.55 -7.99
N ILE A 303 -20.90 6.03 -9.10
CA ILE A 303 -19.61 6.74 -9.09
C ILE A 303 -19.68 7.97 -8.19
N ALA A 304 -20.74 8.78 -8.30
CA ALA A 304 -20.92 9.96 -7.47
C ALA A 304 -21.01 9.62 -5.97
N ILE A 305 -21.82 8.60 -5.60
CA ILE A 305 -21.96 8.17 -4.21
C ILE A 305 -20.64 7.66 -3.64
N VAL A 306 -19.94 6.79 -4.38
CA VAL A 306 -18.69 6.17 -3.92
C VAL A 306 -17.61 7.24 -3.75
N THR A 307 -17.44 8.12 -4.75
CA THR A 307 -16.43 9.19 -4.70
C THR A 307 -16.71 10.12 -3.52
N GLU A 308 -17.94 10.62 -3.38
CA GLU A 308 -18.32 11.55 -2.31
C GLU A 308 -18.14 10.90 -0.91
N ALA A 309 -18.59 9.65 -0.75
CA ALA A 309 -18.49 8.93 0.51
C ALA A 309 -17.04 8.65 0.92
N MET A 310 -16.17 8.35 -0.04
CA MET A 310 -14.75 8.12 0.20
C MET A 310 -14.02 9.45 0.46
N GLU A 311 -14.19 10.47 -0.36
CA GLU A 311 -13.49 11.75 -0.19
C GLU A 311 -13.89 12.49 1.10
N SER A 312 -15.16 12.34 1.55
CA SER A 312 -15.64 12.95 2.77
C SER A 312 -15.41 12.11 4.04
N ALA A 313 -14.79 10.91 3.93
CA ALA A 313 -14.69 9.97 5.06
C ALA A 313 -13.92 10.53 6.26
N ALA A 314 -12.99 11.46 6.04
CA ALA A 314 -12.26 12.17 7.08
C ALA A 314 -11.98 13.62 6.66
N ALA A 315 -11.96 14.52 7.64
CA ALA A 315 -11.48 15.90 7.45
C ALA A 315 -9.98 15.97 7.75
N LEU A 316 -9.16 16.03 6.72
CA LEU A 316 -7.70 16.17 6.82
C LEU A 316 -7.27 17.58 6.43
N ARG A 317 -6.03 17.94 6.73
CA ARG A 317 -5.40 19.20 6.24
C ARG A 317 -5.25 19.22 4.73
N VAL A 318 -5.19 18.04 4.09
CA VAL A 318 -5.18 17.85 2.64
C VAL A 318 -6.42 17.04 2.24
N ARG A 319 -7.05 17.37 1.11
CA ARG A 319 -8.23 16.65 0.65
C ARG A 319 -7.91 15.19 0.35
N LEU A 320 -8.82 14.29 0.71
CA LEU A 320 -8.82 12.95 0.15
C LEU A 320 -9.29 13.04 -1.31
N VAL A 321 -8.65 12.28 -2.18
CA VAL A 321 -8.97 12.21 -3.62
C VAL A 321 -9.12 10.76 -4.00
N VAL A 322 -10.12 10.46 -4.82
CA VAL A 322 -10.45 9.12 -5.29
C VAL A 322 -10.34 9.06 -6.80
N ASP A 323 -9.55 8.11 -7.28
CA ASP A 323 -9.44 7.78 -8.69
C ASP A 323 -10.42 6.65 -9.02
N CYS A 324 -11.28 6.86 -10.00
CA CYS A 324 -12.27 5.87 -10.44
C CYS A 324 -11.90 5.31 -11.81
N GLY A 325 -11.90 3.99 -11.93
CA GLY A 325 -11.78 3.26 -13.18
C GLY A 325 -12.99 2.37 -13.40
N VAL A 326 -13.50 2.30 -14.63
CA VAL A 326 -14.62 1.44 -15.02
C VAL A 326 -14.15 0.50 -16.11
N GLY A 327 -14.52 -0.78 -16.02
CA GLY A 327 -14.16 -1.82 -16.98
C GLY A 327 -15.14 -2.98 -17.01
N ASP A 328 -14.99 -3.82 -18.04
CA ASP A 328 -15.74 -5.07 -18.25
C ASP A 328 -15.06 -6.25 -17.58
#